data_a726c5290ba3dbfa0c6b1a66c5126a02
#
_entry.id   a726c5290ba3dbfa0c6b1a66c5126a02
#
_cell.length_a   1.000
_cell.length_b   1.000
_cell.length_c   1.000
_cell.angle_alpha   90.00
_cell.angle_beta   90.00
_cell.angle_gamma   90.00
#
_symmetry.space_group_name_H-M   'P 1'
#
loop_
_entity.id
_entity.type
_entity.pdbx_description
1 polymer ?
#
loop_
_entity_poly.entity_id
_entity_poly.type
_entity_poly.pdbx_seq_one_letter_code
_entity_poly.pdbx_strand_id
1 'polypeptide(L)'
;MTMHDIVFISYKEINAEQNWAALNARFPRAKRVHGIKGIHQAHIAAAHMVLSDMFYCVDGDAEIDPGFNFDYHVDTDKQDHVHVFRARNPINDLVYGYGAVKLLPTEDVRRLAQHDFKTDMTTSINRRYKVVHQLSNITAFNTDEFNTWRSAFRECAKLSSRAIPGQVDDETNNRLQVWCTDGIDRLHGQWCIYGALAGRQYGLDHGQDDEKMFLVNDQQWMYEKFMSYGS
;
A
#
# COMPACT_ATOMS: atom_id res chain seq x y z
N MET A 1 -22.20 13.61 11.50
CA MET A 1 -21.19 12.88 10.69
C MET A 1 -19.91 12.85 11.51
N THR A 2 -19.48 11.69 11.94
CA THR A 2 -18.17 11.51 12.60
C THR A 2 -17.10 11.66 11.52
N MET A 3 -16.36 12.75 11.58
CA MET A 3 -15.30 13.02 10.63
C MET A 3 -14.04 12.27 11.13
N HIS A 4 -13.60 11.25 10.41
CA HIS A 4 -12.37 10.52 10.75
C HIS A 4 -11.13 11.39 10.54
N ASP A 5 -10.14 11.25 11.40
CA ASP A 5 -8.82 11.89 11.21
C ASP A 5 -8.17 11.37 9.92
N ILE A 6 -7.36 12.22 9.26
CA ILE A 6 -6.56 11.86 8.08
C ILE A 6 -5.09 11.96 8.48
N VAL A 7 -4.32 10.90 8.27
CA VAL A 7 -2.87 10.90 8.52
C VAL A 7 -2.12 10.45 7.27
N PHE A 8 -1.28 11.33 6.76
CA PHE A 8 -0.36 11.07 5.67
C PHE A 8 0.94 10.48 6.21
N ILE A 9 1.35 9.32 5.71
CA ILE A 9 2.57 8.63 6.12
C ILE A 9 3.58 8.68 4.98
N SER A 10 4.77 9.20 5.25
CA SER A 10 5.84 9.28 4.26
C SER A 10 7.22 8.96 4.86
N TYR A 11 8.11 8.45 4.02
CA TYR A 11 9.49 8.13 4.42
C TYR A 11 10.52 8.67 3.44
N LYS A 12 10.64 8.09 2.26
CA LYS A 12 11.62 8.44 1.23
C LYS A 12 11.00 8.54 -0.17
N GLU A 13 9.69 8.61 -0.26
CA GLU A 13 9.01 8.78 -1.54
C GLU A 13 9.38 10.16 -2.14
N ILE A 14 9.84 10.16 -3.38
CA ILE A 14 10.33 11.36 -4.08
C ILE A 14 9.24 12.43 -4.21
N ASN A 15 8.00 11.98 -4.42
CA ASN A 15 6.83 12.83 -4.59
C ASN A 15 6.08 13.15 -3.28
N ALA A 16 6.59 12.70 -2.12
CA ALA A 16 5.89 12.84 -0.84
C ALA A 16 5.58 14.30 -0.45
N GLU A 17 6.50 15.23 -0.71
CA GLU A 17 6.28 16.65 -0.38
C GLU A 17 5.18 17.27 -1.25
N GLN A 18 5.16 16.96 -2.54
CA GLN A 18 4.13 17.40 -3.47
C GLN A 18 2.76 16.84 -3.09
N ASN A 19 2.69 15.52 -2.81
CA ASN A 19 1.46 14.84 -2.44
C ASN A 19 0.92 15.35 -1.10
N TRP A 20 1.82 15.57 -0.11
CA TRP A 20 1.43 16.18 1.15
C TRP A 20 0.87 17.60 0.98
N ALA A 21 1.55 18.45 0.20
CA ALA A 21 1.07 19.81 -0.05
C ALA A 21 -0.32 19.82 -0.70
N ALA A 22 -0.54 18.95 -1.69
CA ALA A 22 -1.84 18.81 -2.37
C ALA A 22 -2.94 18.31 -1.41
N LEU A 23 -2.64 17.28 -0.60
CA LEU A 23 -3.58 16.77 0.41
C LEU A 23 -3.92 17.85 1.45
N ASN A 24 -2.91 18.48 2.03
CA ASN A 24 -3.08 19.48 3.09
C ASN A 24 -3.82 20.73 2.64
N ALA A 25 -3.63 21.15 1.37
CA ALA A 25 -4.37 22.27 0.78
C ALA A 25 -5.90 21.99 0.73
N ARG A 26 -6.30 20.74 0.44
CA ARG A 26 -7.71 20.34 0.41
C ARG A 26 -8.25 20.00 1.81
N PHE A 27 -7.42 19.44 2.67
CA PHE A 27 -7.78 18.95 4.00
C PHE A 27 -6.81 19.48 5.07
N PRO A 28 -6.93 20.77 5.49
CA PRO A 28 -5.97 21.42 6.39
C PRO A 28 -5.85 20.81 7.80
N ARG A 29 -6.79 19.92 8.16
CA ARG A 29 -6.73 19.16 9.42
C ARG A 29 -5.97 17.84 9.30
N ALA A 30 -5.54 17.47 8.10
CA ALA A 30 -4.71 16.30 7.92
C ALA A 30 -3.41 16.43 8.73
N LYS A 31 -2.97 15.31 9.29
CA LYS A 31 -1.74 15.18 10.06
C LYS A 31 -0.70 14.47 9.23
N ARG A 32 0.56 14.58 9.58
CA ARG A 32 1.65 13.90 8.87
C ARG A 32 2.57 13.16 9.83
N VAL A 33 2.87 11.93 9.48
CA VAL A 33 3.98 11.14 10.01
C VAL A 33 5.05 11.06 8.94
N HIS A 34 6.27 11.51 9.22
CA HIS A 34 7.36 11.52 8.26
C HIS A 34 8.65 10.96 8.85
N GLY A 35 9.42 10.20 8.05
CA GLY A 35 10.77 9.76 8.39
C GLY A 35 10.85 8.60 9.38
N ILE A 36 9.74 7.96 9.75
CA ILE A 36 9.76 6.78 10.61
C ILE A 36 10.13 5.56 9.77
N LYS A 37 11.23 4.89 10.12
CA LYS A 37 11.67 3.65 9.49
C LYS A 37 10.76 2.48 9.90
N GLY A 38 10.24 1.79 8.91
CA GLY A 38 9.37 0.62 9.07
C GLY A 38 7.89 0.96 8.94
N ILE A 39 7.20 0.21 8.06
CA ILE A 39 5.80 0.47 7.74
C ILE A 39 4.89 0.33 8.97
N HIS A 40 5.13 -0.68 9.82
CA HIS A 40 4.33 -0.91 11.02
C HIS A 40 4.51 0.21 12.04
N GLN A 41 5.76 0.62 12.30
CA GLN A 41 6.08 1.70 13.22
C GLN A 41 5.47 3.04 12.78
N ALA A 42 5.47 3.31 11.48
CA ALA A 42 4.86 4.52 10.92
C ALA A 42 3.32 4.51 11.12
N HIS A 43 2.66 3.37 10.92
CA HIS A 43 1.22 3.23 11.17
C HIS A 43 0.86 3.36 12.67
N ILE A 44 1.65 2.74 13.55
CA ILE A 44 1.48 2.87 15.00
C ILE A 44 1.62 4.35 15.41
N ALA A 45 2.64 5.04 14.92
CA ALA A 45 2.82 6.48 15.19
C ALA A 45 1.61 7.30 14.68
N ALA A 46 1.08 6.98 13.50
CA ALA A 46 -0.12 7.63 12.96
C ALA A 46 -1.33 7.43 13.88
N ALA A 47 -1.55 6.22 14.37
CA ALA A 47 -2.64 5.91 15.29
C ALA A 47 -2.55 6.68 16.61
N HIS A 48 -1.33 6.96 17.09
CA HIS A 48 -1.12 7.78 18.29
C HIS A 48 -1.37 9.28 18.09
N MET A 49 -1.43 9.76 16.85
CA MET A 49 -1.73 11.17 16.54
C MET A 49 -3.21 11.49 16.45
N VAL A 50 -4.09 10.49 16.41
CA VAL A 50 -5.52 10.68 16.13
C VAL A 50 -6.38 10.49 17.38
N LEU A 51 -7.60 11.05 17.34
CA LEU A 51 -8.57 10.93 18.43
C LEU A 51 -9.83 10.16 18.00
N SER A 52 -10.06 10.02 16.69
CA SER A 52 -11.20 9.29 16.14
C SER A 52 -11.02 7.77 16.29
N ASP A 53 -12.14 7.05 16.42
CA ASP A 53 -12.14 5.57 16.56
C ASP A 53 -11.56 4.87 15.32
N MET A 54 -11.68 5.50 14.17
CA MET A 54 -11.04 5.10 12.92
C MET A 54 -10.35 6.29 12.27
N PHE A 55 -9.28 6.06 11.52
CA PHE A 55 -8.57 7.12 10.80
C PHE A 55 -8.17 6.69 9.40
N TYR A 56 -8.17 7.65 8.48
CA TYR A 56 -7.61 7.45 7.16
C TYR A 56 -6.08 7.49 7.23
N CYS A 57 -5.45 6.43 6.73
CA CYS A 57 -4.03 6.36 6.47
C CYS A 57 -3.81 6.56 4.97
N VAL A 58 -2.95 7.52 4.61
CA VAL A 58 -2.61 7.89 3.22
C VAL A 58 -1.11 7.70 3.03
N ASP A 59 -0.72 6.83 2.10
CA ASP A 59 0.68 6.56 1.82
C ASP A 59 1.32 7.72 1.02
N GLY A 60 2.63 7.93 1.16
CA GLY A 60 3.38 9.07 0.63
C GLY A 60 3.39 9.20 -0.89
N ASP A 61 3.16 8.10 -1.61
CA ASP A 61 3.05 8.04 -3.06
C ASP A 61 1.61 8.16 -3.59
N ALA A 62 0.63 8.45 -2.72
CA ALA A 62 -0.76 8.59 -3.10
C ALA A 62 -1.09 9.98 -3.66
N GLU A 63 -1.37 10.08 -4.94
CA GLU A 63 -2.02 11.24 -5.56
C GLU A 63 -3.53 11.11 -5.42
N ILE A 64 -4.11 11.86 -4.47
CA ILE A 64 -5.54 11.75 -4.13
C ILE A 64 -6.42 12.19 -5.30
N ASP A 65 -7.37 11.33 -5.68
CA ASP A 65 -8.36 11.63 -6.72
C ASP A 65 -9.15 12.91 -6.35
N PRO A 66 -9.35 13.84 -7.29
CA PRO A 66 -10.10 15.07 -7.03
C PRO A 66 -11.51 14.86 -6.48
N GLY A 67 -12.16 13.76 -6.84
CA GLY A 67 -13.49 13.38 -6.37
C GLY A 67 -13.51 12.67 -5.01
N PHE A 68 -12.35 12.33 -4.44
CA PHE A 68 -12.29 11.63 -3.15
C PHE A 68 -12.24 12.61 -1.98
N ASN A 69 -13.25 12.56 -1.09
CA ASN A 69 -13.47 13.57 -0.04
C ASN A 69 -13.27 13.05 1.40
N PHE A 70 -12.84 11.81 1.60
CA PHE A 70 -12.68 11.19 2.93
C PHE A 70 -13.97 11.19 3.76
N ASP A 71 -15.11 11.08 3.11
CA ASP A 71 -16.45 11.15 3.71
C ASP A 71 -17.19 9.79 3.73
N TYR A 72 -16.44 8.70 3.54
CA TYR A 72 -17.00 7.36 3.53
C TYR A 72 -17.67 7.02 4.85
N HIS A 73 -18.94 6.59 4.77
CA HIS A 73 -19.70 6.15 5.93
C HIS A 73 -19.42 4.67 6.22
N VAL A 74 -19.01 4.39 7.45
CA VAL A 74 -18.79 3.04 7.94
C VAL A 74 -20.03 2.49 8.60
N ASP A 75 -20.52 1.36 8.14
CA ASP A 75 -21.62 0.63 8.78
C ASP A 75 -21.21 0.24 10.22
N THR A 76 -22.12 0.32 11.17
CA THR A 76 -21.84 0.11 12.60
C THR A 76 -21.22 -1.26 12.89
N ASP A 77 -21.60 -2.29 12.13
CA ASP A 77 -21.09 -3.66 12.24
C ASP A 77 -19.74 -3.87 11.52
N LYS A 78 -19.16 -2.82 10.92
CA LYS A 78 -17.88 -2.83 10.19
C LYS A 78 -16.83 -1.89 10.76
N GLN A 79 -17.06 -1.30 11.93
CA GLN A 79 -16.11 -0.37 12.55
C GLN A 79 -14.81 -1.03 13.02
N ASP A 80 -14.82 -2.35 13.17
CA ASP A 80 -13.67 -3.17 13.52
C ASP A 80 -12.96 -3.78 12.29
N HIS A 81 -13.34 -3.36 11.07
CA HIS A 81 -12.73 -3.81 9.82
C HIS A 81 -11.71 -2.79 9.32
N VAL A 82 -10.67 -3.27 8.65
CA VAL A 82 -9.82 -2.45 7.79
C VAL A 82 -10.55 -2.22 6.47
N HIS A 83 -10.79 -0.95 6.12
CA HIS A 83 -11.40 -0.61 4.83
C HIS A 83 -10.31 -0.18 3.86
N VAL A 84 -10.22 -0.88 2.72
CA VAL A 84 -9.21 -0.65 1.69
C VAL A 84 -9.89 -0.04 0.48
N PHE A 85 -9.48 1.17 0.11
CA PHE A 85 -10.01 1.86 -1.07
C PHE A 85 -9.28 1.42 -2.33
N ARG A 86 -9.94 1.56 -3.48
CA ARG A 86 -9.33 1.27 -4.77
C ARG A 86 -8.35 2.38 -5.15
N ALA A 87 -7.20 1.97 -5.66
CA ALA A 87 -6.21 2.85 -6.25
C ALA A 87 -5.99 2.46 -7.71
N ARG A 88 -5.62 3.44 -8.53
CA ARG A 88 -5.22 3.22 -9.93
C ARG A 88 -3.70 3.07 -10.01
N ASN A 89 -3.27 2.07 -10.74
CA ASN A 89 -1.87 1.90 -11.12
C ASN A 89 -1.52 2.82 -12.30
N PRO A 90 -0.48 3.65 -12.21
CA PRO A 90 -0.12 4.62 -13.26
C PRO A 90 0.49 3.98 -14.50
N ILE A 91 0.90 2.70 -14.43
CA ILE A 91 1.58 2.01 -15.53
C ILE A 91 0.63 1.14 -16.34
N ASN A 92 -0.20 0.33 -15.67
CA ASN A 92 -1.05 -0.67 -16.33
C ASN A 92 -2.56 -0.42 -16.15
N ASP A 93 -2.93 0.72 -15.58
CA ASP A 93 -4.31 1.17 -15.35
C ASP A 93 -5.19 0.23 -14.50
N LEU A 94 -4.62 -0.80 -13.88
CA LEU A 94 -5.35 -1.64 -12.92
C LEU A 94 -5.96 -0.79 -11.81
N VAL A 95 -7.22 -1.07 -11.49
CA VAL A 95 -7.96 -0.41 -10.39
C VAL A 95 -8.45 -1.48 -9.42
N TYR A 96 -7.78 -1.58 -8.27
CA TYR A 96 -8.17 -2.48 -7.18
C TYR A 96 -7.63 -2.00 -5.84
N GLY A 97 -7.99 -2.69 -4.75
CA GLY A 97 -7.53 -2.34 -3.41
C GLY A 97 -6.11 -2.85 -3.13
N TYR A 98 -5.09 -2.06 -3.40
CA TYR A 98 -3.71 -2.37 -3.00
C TYR A 98 -3.07 -1.32 -2.08
N GLY A 99 -3.91 -0.50 -1.49
CA GLY A 99 -3.69 0.01 -0.15
C GLY A 99 -3.01 1.34 0.05
N ALA A 100 -2.93 2.25 -0.93
CA ALA A 100 -2.39 3.59 -0.66
C ALA A 100 -3.31 4.46 0.21
N VAL A 101 -4.63 4.22 0.19
CA VAL A 101 -5.58 4.83 1.13
C VAL A 101 -6.37 3.75 1.84
N LYS A 102 -6.37 3.79 3.17
CA LYS A 102 -7.09 2.87 4.05
C LYS A 102 -7.80 3.64 5.14
N LEU A 103 -8.92 3.11 5.63
CA LEU A 103 -9.53 3.57 6.87
C LEU A 103 -9.36 2.45 7.92
N LEU A 104 -8.65 2.75 8.99
CA LEU A 104 -8.11 1.80 9.94
C LEU A 104 -8.76 1.96 11.32
N PRO A 105 -9.08 0.85 12.04
CA PRO A 105 -9.46 0.90 13.45
C PRO A 105 -8.28 1.41 14.30
N THR A 106 -8.44 2.53 14.97
CA THR A 106 -7.36 3.22 15.69
C THR A 106 -6.74 2.36 16.78
N GLU A 107 -7.57 1.73 17.61
CA GLU A 107 -7.10 0.93 18.74
C GLU A 107 -6.40 -0.36 18.30
N ASP A 108 -6.86 -0.99 17.21
CA ASP A 108 -6.19 -2.19 16.68
C ASP A 108 -4.78 -1.86 16.19
N VAL A 109 -4.61 -0.69 15.53
CA VAL A 109 -3.28 -0.23 15.10
C VAL A 109 -2.39 0.14 16.29
N ARG A 110 -2.93 0.79 17.32
CA ARG A 110 -2.18 1.15 18.54
C ARG A 110 -1.64 -0.06 19.30
N ARG A 111 -2.39 -1.18 19.27
CA ARG A 111 -2.04 -2.41 20.00
C ARG A 111 -1.06 -3.32 19.27
N LEU A 112 -0.71 -2.99 18.01
CA LEU A 112 0.24 -3.81 17.26
C LEU A 112 1.58 -3.92 17.99
N ALA A 113 2.02 -5.16 18.20
CA ALA A 113 3.34 -5.48 18.72
C ALA A 113 4.20 -6.15 17.64
N GLN A 114 5.50 -6.21 17.82
CA GLN A 114 6.41 -6.73 16.79
C GLN A 114 6.08 -8.16 16.33
N HIS A 115 5.55 -9.00 17.21
CA HIS A 115 5.15 -10.37 16.88
C HIS A 115 3.89 -10.45 16.00
N ASP A 116 3.12 -9.35 15.89
CA ASP A 116 1.95 -9.27 15.01
C ASP A 116 2.30 -8.89 13.57
N PHE A 117 3.54 -8.44 13.34
CA PHE A 117 3.95 -7.93 12.05
C PHE A 117 3.97 -9.03 10.99
N LYS A 118 3.20 -8.83 9.93
CA LYS A 118 3.12 -9.70 8.76
C LYS A 118 3.66 -8.99 7.53
N THR A 119 3.87 -9.73 6.47
CA THR A 119 4.30 -9.18 5.16
C THR A 119 3.37 -8.08 4.67
N ASP A 120 2.07 -8.25 4.83
CA ASP A 120 1.09 -7.22 4.51
C ASP A 120 0.65 -6.47 5.78
N MET A 121 0.69 -5.13 5.71
CA MET A 121 0.35 -4.28 6.86
C MET A 121 -1.11 -4.44 7.30
N THR A 122 -2.04 -4.58 6.36
CA THR A 122 -3.46 -4.72 6.69
C THR A 122 -3.75 -6.00 7.46
N THR A 123 -3.08 -7.09 7.10
CA THR A 123 -3.22 -8.38 7.78
C THR A 123 -2.56 -8.42 9.16
N SER A 124 -1.60 -7.52 9.41
CA SER A 124 -1.03 -7.32 10.74
C SER A 124 -2.04 -6.69 11.70
N ILE A 125 -2.87 -5.78 11.21
CA ILE A 125 -3.88 -5.09 12.02
C ILE A 125 -5.04 -6.03 12.33
N ASN A 126 -5.67 -6.56 11.28
CA ASN A 126 -6.88 -7.37 11.40
C ASN A 126 -7.05 -8.24 10.14
N ARG A 127 -7.62 -9.44 10.30
CA ARG A 127 -8.00 -10.29 9.17
C ARG A 127 -9.37 -9.94 8.58
N ARG A 128 -10.12 -9.07 9.26
CA ARG A 128 -11.41 -8.56 8.76
C ARG A 128 -11.17 -7.30 7.98
N TYR A 129 -11.40 -7.34 6.68
CA TYR A 129 -11.30 -6.15 5.85
C TYR A 129 -12.42 -6.09 4.82
N LYS A 130 -12.69 -4.88 4.38
CA LYS A 130 -13.70 -4.57 3.37
C LYS A 130 -13.04 -3.79 2.24
N VAL A 131 -13.17 -4.28 1.01
CA VAL A 131 -12.81 -3.49 -0.16
C VAL A 131 -13.92 -2.46 -0.41
N VAL A 132 -13.55 -1.19 -0.45
CA VAL A 132 -14.44 -0.09 -0.80
C VAL A 132 -14.27 0.22 -2.28
N HIS A 133 -15.37 0.14 -3.04
CA HIS A 133 -15.34 0.26 -4.50
C HIS A 133 -15.12 1.71 -5.01
N GLN A 134 -14.85 2.66 -4.14
CA GLN A 134 -14.53 4.04 -4.49
C GLN A 134 -13.04 4.15 -4.86
N LEU A 135 -12.74 4.83 -5.97
CA LEU A 135 -11.38 5.20 -6.35
C LEU A 135 -10.92 6.34 -5.43
N SER A 136 -9.81 6.14 -4.74
CA SER A 136 -9.26 7.12 -3.80
C SER A 136 -8.06 7.89 -4.35
N ASN A 137 -7.24 7.24 -5.17
CA ASN A 137 -5.96 7.80 -5.59
C ASN A 137 -5.36 7.10 -6.81
N ILE A 138 -4.35 7.73 -7.39
CA ILE A 138 -3.32 7.06 -8.18
C ILE A 138 -2.15 6.78 -7.23
N THR A 139 -1.63 5.56 -7.22
CA THR A 139 -0.42 5.22 -6.45
C THR A 139 0.79 5.51 -7.31
N ALA A 140 1.35 6.71 -7.19
CA ALA A 140 2.39 7.25 -8.08
C ALA A 140 3.80 6.74 -7.68
N PHE A 141 4.01 5.44 -7.79
CA PHE A 141 5.28 4.78 -7.44
C PHE A 141 6.33 4.84 -8.56
N ASN A 142 5.94 5.23 -9.77
CA ASN A 142 6.81 5.22 -10.96
C ASN A 142 7.71 6.48 -11.06
N THR A 143 8.34 6.84 -9.95
CA THR A 143 9.19 8.04 -9.81
C THR A 143 10.61 7.85 -10.34
N ASP A 144 11.10 6.62 -10.33
CA ASP A 144 12.39 6.18 -10.86
C ASP A 144 12.37 4.67 -11.11
N GLU A 145 13.45 4.14 -11.67
CA GLU A 145 13.60 2.72 -12.01
C GLU A 145 13.48 1.81 -10.80
N PHE A 146 14.18 2.14 -9.71
CA PHE A 146 14.18 1.33 -8.48
C PHE A 146 12.81 1.33 -7.80
N ASN A 147 12.20 2.50 -7.59
CA ASN A 147 10.90 2.58 -6.92
C ASN A 147 9.81 1.88 -7.75
N THR A 148 9.88 1.98 -9.07
CA THR A 148 8.96 1.28 -9.97
C THR A 148 9.13 -0.24 -9.88
N TRP A 149 10.37 -0.72 -10.01
CA TRP A 149 10.70 -2.14 -9.88
C TRP A 149 10.30 -2.68 -8.50
N ARG A 150 10.66 -1.98 -7.43
CA ARG A 150 10.36 -2.37 -6.05
C ARG A 150 8.86 -2.49 -5.79
N SER A 151 8.06 -1.54 -6.25
CA SER A 151 6.61 -1.56 -6.04
C SER A 151 5.96 -2.71 -6.76
N ALA A 152 6.33 -2.96 -8.01
CA ALA A 152 5.87 -4.10 -8.80
C ALA A 152 6.30 -5.45 -8.18
N PHE A 153 7.57 -5.57 -7.74
CA PHE A 153 8.07 -6.75 -7.07
C PHE A 153 7.26 -7.07 -5.80
N ARG A 154 7.10 -6.09 -4.92
CA ARG A 154 6.38 -6.26 -3.65
C ARG A 154 4.94 -6.69 -3.86
N GLU A 155 4.25 -6.03 -4.78
CA GLU A 155 2.85 -6.35 -5.06
C GLU A 155 2.73 -7.76 -5.65
N CYS A 156 3.52 -8.11 -6.67
CA CYS A 156 3.44 -9.41 -7.31
C CYS A 156 3.92 -10.56 -6.40
N ALA A 157 4.87 -10.31 -5.49
CA ALA A 157 5.27 -11.28 -4.47
C ALA A 157 4.10 -11.57 -3.51
N LYS A 158 3.40 -10.56 -3.03
CA LYS A 158 2.21 -10.73 -2.16
C LYS A 158 1.05 -11.40 -2.89
N LEU A 159 0.80 -11.03 -4.14
CA LEU A 159 -0.25 -11.66 -4.94
C LEU A 159 0.03 -13.14 -5.20
N SER A 160 1.24 -13.49 -5.63
CA SER A 160 1.59 -14.87 -6.00
C SER A 160 1.75 -15.80 -4.80
N SER A 161 2.20 -15.28 -3.65
CA SER A 161 2.27 -16.04 -2.39
C SER A 161 0.93 -16.31 -1.73
N ARG A 162 -0.15 -15.66 -2.21
CA ARG A 162 -1.49 -15.72 -1.56
C ARG A 162 -1.47 -15.21 -0.11
N ALA A 163 -0.56 -14.30 0.22
CA ALA A 163 -0.42 -13.74 1.57
C ALA A 163 -1.63 -12.89 2.02
N ILE A 164 -2.41 -12.38 1.08
CA ILE A 164 -3.58 -11.54 1.36
C ILE A 164 -4.81 -12.44 1.50
N PRO A 165 -5.49 -12.46 2.66
CA PRO A 165 -6.68 -13.28 2.86
C PRO A 165 -7.82 -12.91 1.87
N GLY A 166 -8.59 -13.90 1.46
CA GLY A 166 -9.76 -13.68 0.58
C GLY A 166 -9.43 -13.40 -0.88
N GLN A 167 -8.20 -13.65 -1.33
CA GLN A 167 -7.86 -13.58 -2.75
C GLN A 167 -8.66 -14.60 -3.55
N VAL A 168 -9.26 -14.15 -4.66
CA VAL A 168 -9.92 -15.01 -5.64
C VAL A 168 -8.91 -15.34 -6.73
N ASP A 169 -8.76 -16.62 -7.05
CA ASP A 169 -7.70 -17.10 -7.96
C ASP A 169 -7.75 -16.46 -9.35
N ASP A 170 -8.90 -16.42 -9.98
CA ASP A 170 -9.05 -15.86 -11.33
C ASP A 170 -8.71 -14.36 -11.34
N GLU A 171 -9.19 -13.59 -10.36
CA GLU A 171 -8.86 -12.17 -10.25
C GLU A 171 -7.37 -11.95 -9.98
N THR A 172 -6.79 -12.75 -9.09
CA THR A 172 -5.37 -12.64 -8.73
C THR A 172 -4.48 -13.00 -9.91
N ASN A 173 -4.81 -14.05 -10.64
CA ASN A 173 -4.07 -14.46 -11.83
C ASN A 173 -4.17 -13.42 -12.95
N ASN A 174 -5.35 -12.83 -13.15
CA ASN A 174 -5.51 -11.73 -14.10
C ASN A 174 -4.68 -10.50 -13.70
N ARG A 175 -4.69 -10.10 -12.42
CA ARG A 175 -3.84 -9.00 -11.91
C ARG A 175 -2.37 -9.29 -12.14
N LEU A 176 -1.89 -10.48 -11.78
CA LEU A 176 -0.50 -10.90 -12.02
C LEU A 176 -0.13 -10.87 -13.49
N GLN A 177 -1.03 -11.32 -14.38
CA GLN A 177 -0.78 -11.24 -15.82
C GLN A 177 -0.60 -9.80 -16.26
N VAL A 178 -1.53 -8.91 -15.94
CA VAL A 178 -1.46 -7.48 -16.33
C VAL A 178 -0.21 -6.80 -15.77
N TRP A 179 0.16 -7.06 -14.50
CA TRP A 179 1.40 -6.54 -13.93
C TRP A 179 2.65 -7.00 -14.68
N CYS A 180 2.66 -8.23 -15.20
CA CYS A 180 3.80 -8.84 -15.88
C CYS A 180 3.88 -8.52 -17.38
N THR A 181 2.84 -7.94 -17.98
CA THR A 181 2.77 -7.76 -19.45
C THR A 181 2.46 -6.35 -19.92
N ASP A 182 1.73 -5.55 -19.14
CA ASP A 182 1.14 -4.31 -19.60
C ASP A 182 1.91 -3.07 -19.17
N GLY A 183 1.88 -2.02 -20.02
CA GLY A 183 2.41 -0.70 -19.69
C GLY A 183 3.91 -0.51 -19.99
N ILE A 184 4.50 -1.31 -20.88
CA ILE A 184 5.91 -1.20 -21.26
C ILE A 184 6.26 0.17 -21.87
N ASP A 185 5.31 0.83 -22.49
CA ASP A 185 5.40 2.16 -23.12
C ASP A 185 5.27 3.32 -22.12
N ARG A 186 4.92 3.05 -20.87
CA ARG A 186 4.80 4.05 -19.81
C ARG A 186 6.16 4.38 -19.20
N LEU A 187 6.24 5.53 -18.53
CA LEU A 187 7.45 5.94 -17.80
C LEU A 187 7.87 4.85 -16.80
N HIS A 188 9.08 4.33 -16.97
CA HIS A 188 9.64 3.20 -16.22
C HIS A 188 8.87 1.87 -16.37
N GLY A 189 7.99 1.72 -17.38
CA GLY A 189 7.15 0.54 -17.59
C GLY A 189 7.94 -0.76 -17.70
N GLN A 190 9.10 -0.76 -18.37
CA GLN A 190 9.99 -1.90 -18.45
C GLN A 190 10.43 -2.39 -17.06
N TRP A 191 10.77 -1.46 -16.16
CA TRP A 191 11.16 -1.80 -14.79
C TRP A 191 9.99 -2.33 -13.95
N CYS A 192 8.77 -1.84 -14.24
CA CYS A 192 7.55 -2.41 -13.66
C CYS A 192 7.40 -3.88 -14.01
N ILE A 193 7.50 -4.23 -15.30
CA ILE A 193 7.37 -5.61 -15.79
C ILE A 193 8.47 -6.50 -15.19
N TYR A 194 9.72 -6.05 -15.20
CA TYR A 194 10.83 -6.81 -14.61
C TYR A 194 10.61 -7.04 -13.10
N GLY A 195 10.21 -6.02 -12.36
CA GLY A 195 9.87 -6.15 -10.95
C GLY A 195 8.71 -7.12 -10.70
N ALA A 196 7.67 -7.03 -11.53
CA ALA A 196 6.50 -7.90 -11.45
C ALA A 196 6.84 -9.38 -11.67
N LEU A 197 7.61 -9.68 -12.72
CA LEU A 197 8.06 -11.05 -13.03
C LEU A 197 8.92 -11.63 -11.90
N ALA A 198 9.89 -10.84 -11.41
CA ALA A 198 10.76 -11.25 -10.31
C ALA A 198 9.98 -11.45 -9.00
N GLY A 199 9.08 -10.53 -8.69
CA GLY A 199 8.24 -10.62 -7.50
C GLY A 199 7.27 -11.80 -7.55
N ARG A 200 6.67 -12.05 -8.72
CA ARG A 200 5.81 -13.23 -8.93
C ARG A 200 6.58 -14.52 -8.65
N GLN A 201 7.78 -14.66 -9.20
CA GLN A 201 8.60 -15.85 -8.96
C GLN A 201 8.98 -15.96 -7.48
N TYR A 202 9.41 -14.86 -6.87
CA TYR A 202 9.77 -14.84 -5.45
C TYR A 202 8.62 -15.29 -4.54
N GLY A 203 7.40 -14.83 -4.80
CA GLY A 203 6.23 -15.23 -4.03
C GLY A 203 5.84 -16.70 -4.22
N LEU A 204 6.04 -17.26 -5.43
CA LEU A 204 5.86 -18.70 -5.68
C LEU A 204 6.89 -19.54 -4.91
N ASP A 205 8.15 -19.11 -4.89
CA ASP A 205 9.26 -19.86 -4.27
C ASP A 205 9.24 -19.77 -2.73
N HIS A 206 8.76 -18.67 -2.18
CA HIS A 206 8.89 -18.35 -0.76
C HIS A 206 7.57 -18.05 -0.03
N GLY A 207 6.44 -18.20 -0.68
CA GLY A 207 5.13 -17.82 -0.13
C GLY A 207 4.72 -18.52 1.17
N GLN A 208 5.37 -19.65 1.51
CA GLN A 208 5.16 -20.38 2.77
C GLN A 208 6.21 -20.04 3.84
N ASP A 209 7.14 -19.13 3.56
CA ASP A 209 8.22 -18.71 4.44
C ASP A 209 8.00 -17.25 4.86
N ASP A 210 7.39 -17.06 6.02
CA ASP A 210 7.03 -15.73 6.54
C ASP A 210 8.26 -14.83 6.69
N GLU A 211 9.42 -15.35 7.09
CA GLU A 211 10.65 -14.57 7.28
C GLU A 211 11.16 -14.04 5.94
N LYS A 212 11.22 -14.89 4.92
CA LYS A 212 11.63 -14.47 3.57
C LYS A 212 10.60 -13.52 2.98
N MET A 213 9.31 -13.80 3.09
CA MET A 213 8.28 -12.91 2.59
C MET A 213 8.31 -11.54 3.28
N PHE A 214 8.72 -11.45 4.54
CA PHE A 214 8.85 -10.18 5.26
C PHE A 214 9.96 -9.28 4.67
N LEU A 215 10.99 -9.84 4.04
CA LEU A 215 12.10 -9.10 3.42
C LEU A 215 11.63 -8.13 2.32
N VAL A 216 10.47 -8.36 1.68
CA VAL A 216 9.92 -7.42 0.70
C VAL A 216 9.61 -6.04 1.29
N ASN A 217 9.57 -5.91 2.63
CA ASN A 217 9.40 -4.66 3.35
C ASN A 217 10.74 -3.99 3.72
N ASP A 218 11.86 -4.68 3.56
CA ASP A 218 13.20 -4.12 3.80
C ASP A 218 13.71 -3.38 2.57
N GLN A 219 13.88 -2.06 2.69
CA GLN A 219 14.30 -1.22 1.56
C GLN A 219 15.73 -1.51 1.12
N GLN A 220 16.64 -1.82 2.07
CA GLN A 220 18.03 -2.11 1.75
C GLN A 220 18.14 -3.42 0.97
N TRP A 221 17.50 -4.47 1.48
CA TRP A 221 17.44 -5.77 0.80
C TRP A 221 16.85 -5.66 -0.62
N MET A 222 15.76 -4.88 -0.78
CA MET A 222 15.14 -4.63 -2.08
C MET A 222 16.10 -3.92 -3.04
N TYR A 223 16.88 -2.95 -2.53
CA TYR A 223 17.87 -2.25 -3.35
C TYR A 223 19.01 -3.17 -3.80
N GLU A 224 19.55 -4.00 -2.91
CA GLU A 224 20.58 -4.99 -3.25
C GLU A 224 20.08 -5.98 -4.30
N LYS A 225 18.83 -6.43 -4.16
CA LYS A 225 18.19 -7.32 -5.13
C LYS A 225 18.00 -6.66 -6.48
N PHE A 226 17.58 -5.39 -6.52
CA PHE A 226 17.47 -4.60 -7.75
C PHE A 226 18.82 -4.48 -8.47
N MET A 227 19.87 -4.14 -7.75
CA MET A 227 21.22 -4.01 -8.31
C MET A 227 21.73 -5.31 -8.92
N SER A 228 21.35 -6.46 -8.38
CA SER A 228 21.72 -7.77 -8.95
C SER A 228 21.01 -8.11 -10.26
N TYR A 229 19.96 -7.39 -10.62
CA TYR A 229 19.24 -7.54 -11.89
C TYR A 229 19.87 -6.77 -13.06
N GLY A 230 20.68 -5.75 -12.77
CA GLY A 230 21.35 -4.91 -13.78
C GLY A 230 22.78 -5.31 -14.07
N SER A 231 23.26 -6.37 -13.41
CA SER A 231 24.57 -6.99 -13.62
C SER A 231 24.43 -8.32 -14.35
#